data_45b80bf677f6d32b31b882dc8177c92b
#
_entry.id   45b80bf677f6d32b31b882dc8177c92b
#
_cell.length_a   1.000
_cell.length_b   1.000
_cell.length_c   1.000
_cell.angle_alpha   90.00
_cell.angle_beta   90.00
_cell.angle_gamma   90.00
#
_symmetry.space_group_name_H-M   'P 1'
#
loop_
_entity.id
_entity.type
_entity.pdbx_description
1 polymer ?
#
loop_
_entity_poly.entity_id
_entity_poly.type
_entity_poly.pdbx_seq_one_letter_code
_entity_poly.pdbx_strand_id
1 'polypeptide(L)'
;MTLLRHWLRDAWWILIGYIVILEVALVAAILYWPRFRDNTPQIAKLVPFESLQNLLEAVEIEGYWPYLAIQQWFKGCSLFGLAAAAFLTSGLVARDVDQKTAEFLLSRPLSRSRIFLTRWAASCGMVVVPVYLTSLTAIWLSPVVDEQVGW
;
A
#
# COMPACT_ATOMS: atom_id res chain seq x y z
N MET A 1 3.75 23.23 14.49
CA MET A 1 2.54 22.38 14.36
C MET A 1 1.64 22.75 13.18
N THR A 2 1.50 24.02 12.82
CA THR A 2 0.63 24.49 11.72
C THR A 2 1.04 23.99 10.32
N LEU A 3 2.34 23.88 10.03
CA LEU A 3 2.85 23.45 8.71
C LEU A 3 2.57 21.97 8.42
N LEU A 4 2.78 21.11 9.41
CA LEU A 4 2.46 19.68 9.27
C LEU A 4 0.96 19.48 9.06
N ARG A 5 0.14 20.23 9.79
CA ARG A 5 -1.32 20.14 9.66
C ARG A 5 -1.82 20.55 8.27
N HIS A 6 -1.21 21.59 7.68
CA HIS A 6 -1.57 22.03 6.34
C HIS A 6 -1.18 21.00 5.29
N TRP A 7 0.05 20.49 5.37
CA TRP A 7 0.53 19.45 4.47
C TRP A 7 -0.28 18.15 4.60
N LEU A 8 -0.61 17.71 5.83
CA LEU A 8 -1.46 16.56 6.06
C LEU A 8 -2.85 16.72 5.44
N ARG A 9 -3.44 17.91 5.51
CA ARG A 9 -4.74 18.18 4.90
C ARG A 9 -4.68 18.07 3.39
N ASP A 10 -3.60 18.50 2.79
CA ASP A 10 -3.43 18.45 1.35
C ASP A 10 -3.11 17.04 0.84
N ALA A 11 -2.36 16.27 1.63
CA ALA A 11 -2.04 14.87 1.33
C ALA A 11 -3.20 13.90 1.65
N TRP A 12 -4.25 14.37 2.34
CA TRP A 12 -5.40 13.55 2.75
C TRP A 12 -6.12 12.88 1.57
N TRP A 13 -6.26 13.57 0.45
CA TRP A 13 -6.89 13.02 -0.75
C TRP A 13 -6.08 11.88 -1.36
N ILE A 14 -4.75 11.98 -1.32
CA ILE A 14 -3.84 10.91 -1.78
C ILE A 14 -3.99 9.71 -0.85
N LEU A 15 -4.03 9.95 0.47
CA LEU A 15 -4.22 8.89 1.46
C LEU A 15 -5.55 8.15 1.27
N ILE A 16 -6.66 8.89 1.11
CA ILE A 16 -7.97 8.29 0.86
C ILE A 16 -7.96 7.49 -0.44
N GLY A 17 -7.43 8.06 -1.52
CA GLY A 17 -7.33 7.37 -2.80
C GLY A 17 -6.53 6.06 -2.68
N TYR A 18 -5.43 6.09 -1.96
CA TYR A 18 -4.60 4.91 -1.72
C TYR A 18 -5.34 3.84 -0.90
N ILE A 19 -6.01 4.23 0.20
CA ILE A 19 -6.84 3.31 1.00
C ILE A 19 -7.93 2.68 0.12
N VAL A 20 -8.68 3.47 -0.63
CA VAL A 20 -9.77 2.96 -1.49
C VAL A 20 -9.24 1.97 -2.52
N ILE A 21 -8.11 2.27 -3.18
CA ILE A 21 -7.50 1.36 -4.15
C ILE A 21 -7.09 0.05 -3.49
N LEU A 22 -6.47 0.10 -2.33
CA LEU A 22 -6.06 -1.10 -1.59
C LEU A 22 -7.27 -1.94 -1.15
N GLU A 23 -8.31 -1.32 -0.61
CA GLU A 23 -9.52 -2.02 -0.18
C GLU A 23 -10.26 -2.66 -1.35
N VAL A 24 -10.42 -1.94 -2.46
CA VAL A 24 -11.03 -2.51 -3.68
C VAL A 24 -10.21 -3.67 -4.22
N ALA A 25 -8.88 -3.55 -4.25
CA ALA A 25 -8.00 -4.63 -4.69
C ALA A 25 -8.08 -5.85 -3.76
N LEU A 26 -8.17 -5.62 -2.43
CA LEU A 26 -8.32 -6.68 -1.45
C LEU A 26 -9.65 -7.41 -1.61
N VAL A 27 -10.77 -6.68 -1.65
CA VAL A 27 -12.11 -7.26 -1.84
C VAL A 27 -12.16 -8.07 -3.12
N ALA A 28 -11.64 -7.53 -4.22
CA ALA A 28 -11.57 -8.23 -5.49
C ALA A 28 -10.74 -9.53 -5.38
N ALA A 29 -9.60 -9.49 -4.67
CA ALA A 29 -8.76 -10.67 -4.46
C ALA A 29 -9.49 -11.74 -3.65
N ILE A 30 -10.17 -11.38 -2.56
CA ILE A 30 -10.92 -12.31 -1.72
C ILE A 30 -12.07 -12.96 -2.52
N LEU A 31 -12.85 -12.18 -3.24
CA LEU A 31 -13.95 -12.70 -4.05
C LEU A 31 -13.49 -13.55 -5.25
N TYR A 32 -12.27 -13.32 -5.72
CA TYR A 32 -11.69 -14.09 -6.82
C TYR A 32 -11.04 -15.40 -6.35
N TRP A 33 -10.79 -15.58 -5.05
CA TRP A 33 -10.11 -16.74 -4.48
C TRP A 33 -10.69 -18.09 -4.93
N PRO A 34 -12.03 -18.34 -4.87
CA PRO A 34 -12.56 -19.65 -5.26
C PRO A 34 -12.21 -20.01 -6.72
N ARG A 35 -12.31 -19.02 -7.62
CA ARG A 35 -11.97 -19.22 -9.05
C ARG A 35 -10.47 -19.40 -9.24
N PHE A 36 -9.64 -18.69 -8.46
CA PHE A 36 -8.20 -18.83 -8.53
C PHE A 36 -7.77 -20.21 -8.09
N ARG A 37 -8.25 -20.69 -6.95
CA ARG A 37 -7.98 -22.02 -6.42
C ARG A 37 -8.25 -23.13 -7.45
N ASP A 38 -9.39 -23.06 -8.11
CA ASP A 38 -9.80 -24.08 -9.09
C ASP A 38 -8.94 -24.08 -10.36
N ASN A 39 -8.33 -22.95 -10.70
CA ASN A 39 -7.50 -22.77 -11.90
C ASN A 39 -6.00 -22.76 -11.64
N THR A 40 -5.54 -22.80 -10.39
CA THR A 40 -4.12 -22.73 -10.03
C THR A 40 -3.25 -23.77 -10.77
N PRO A 41 -3.65 -25.05 -10.90
CA PRO A 41 -2.84 -26.06 -11.59
C PRO A 41 -2.64 -25.76 -13.08
N GLN A 42 -3.60 -25.09 -13.71
CA GLN A 42 -3.49 -24.70 -15.12
C GLN A 42 -2.60 -23.46 -15.30
N ILE A 43 -2.72 -22.50 -14.37
CA ILE A 43 -1.92 -21.27 -14.37
C ILE A 43 -0.44 -21.60 -14.13
N ALA A 44 -0.12 -22.49 -13.21
CA ALA A 44 1.24 -22.91 -12.91
C ALA A 44 1.99 -23.45 -14.13
N LYS A 45 1.30 -24.19 -15.02
CA LYS A 45 1.86 -24.72 -16.27
C LYS A 45 2.18 -23.66 -17.34
N LEU A 46 1.52 -22.51 -17.26
CA LEU A 46 1.66 -21.42 -18.25
C LEU A 46 2.73 -20.40 -17.86
N VAL A 47 3.18 -20.41 -16.62
CA VAL A 47 4.15 -19.45 -16.10
C VAL A 47 5.58 -19.91 -16.38
N PRO A 48 6.38 -19.13 -17.16
CA PRO A 48 7.73 -19.54 -17.56
C PRO A 48 8.82 -19.27 -16.50
N PHE A 49 8.46 -18.66 -15.36
CA PHE A 49 9.42 -18.24 -14.32
C PHE A 49 9.36 -19.15 -13.11
N GLU A 50 10.47 -19.81 -12.78
CA GLU A 50 10.59 -20.72 -11.61
C GLU A 50 10.15 -20.05 -10.29
N SER A 51 10.51 -18.78 -10.08
CA SER A 51 10.13 -18.04 -8.87
C SER A 51 8.61 -17.90 -8.72
N LEU A 52 7.88 -17.73 -9.81
CA LEU A 52 6.43 -17.65 -9.81
C LEU A 52 5.79 -19.03 -9.70
N GLN A 53 6.40 -20.06 -10.28
CA GLN A 53 5.96 -21.46 -10.11
C GLN A 53 6.04 -21.85 -8.64
N ASN A 54 7.16 -21.59 -7.96
CA ASN A 54 7.33 -21.87 -6.52
C ASN A 54 6.28 -21.15 -5.65
N LEU A 55 5.92 -19.90 -6.02
CA LEU A 55 4.84 -19.17 -5.33
C LEU A 55 3.46 -19.78 -5.58
N LEU A 56 3.20 -20.26 -6.79
CA LEU A 56 1.94 -20.92 -7.12
C LEU A 56 1.84 -22.30 -6.46
N GLU A 57 2.94 -23.05 -6.39
CA GLU A 57 3.02 -24.31 -5.63
C GLU A 57 2.78 -24.08 -4.13
N ALA A 58 3.33 -23.01 -3.56
CA ALA A 58 3.04 -22.64 -2.17
C ALA A 58 1.54 -22.36 -1.96
N VAL A 59 0.88 -21.69 -2.91
CA VAL A 59 -0.57 -21.46 -2.85
C VAL A 59 -1.36 -22.76 -3.01
N GLU A 60 -0.89 -23.70 -3.83
CA GLU A 60 -1.55 -24.99 -4.02
C GLU A 60 -1.45 -25.87 -2.77
N ILE A 61 -0.29 -25.83 -2.07
CA ILE A 61 -0.03 -26.64 -0.86
C ILE A 61 -0.64 -25.99 0.39
N GLU A 62 -0.38 -24.72 0.61
CA GLU A 62 -0.73 -23.98 1.83
C GLU A 62 -2.09 -23.24 1.73
N GLY A 63 -2.65 -23.13 0.53
CA GLY A 63 -4.00 -22.60 0.28
C GLY A 63 -4.11 -21.07 0.30
N TYR A 64 -5.12 -20.59 1.03
CA TYR A 64 -5.57 -19.19 0.99
C TYR A 64 -4.56 -18.17 1.54
N TRP A 65 -3.80 -18.54 2.56
CA TRP A 65 -2.89 -17.62 3.24
C TRP A 65 -1.77 -17.10 2.33
N PRO A 66 -0.97 -17.94 1.64
CA PRO A 66 0.04 -17.45 0.70
C PRO A 66 -0.57 -16.61 -0.44
N TYR A 67 -1.76 -16.98 -0.92
CA TYR A 67 -2.46 -16.19 -1.93
C TYR A 67 -2.73 -14.76 -1.46
N LEU A 68 -3.31 -14.59 -0.27
CA LEU A 68 -3.53 -13.26 0.31
C LEU A 68 -2.21 -12.51 0.54
N ALA A 69 -1.19 -13.17 1.07
CA ALA A 69 0.11 -12.57 1.29
C ALA A 69 0.72 -12.04 -0.01
N ILE A 70 0.69 -12.83 -1.08
CA ILE A 70 1.16 -12.42 -2.40
C ILE A 70 0.36 -11.22 -2.90
N GLN A 71 -0.97 -11.25 -2.83
CA GLN A 71 -1.82 -10.17 -3.29
C GLN A 71 -1.57 -8.88 -2.50
N GLN A 72 -1.46 -8.99 -1.17
CA GLN A 72 -1.24 -7.83 -0.31
C GLN A 72 0.16 -7.23 -0.49
N TRP A 73 1.21 -8.06 -0.55
CA TRP A 73 2.58 -7.59 -0.70
C TRP A 73 2.89 -7.11 -2.11
N PHE A 74 2.52 -7.86 -3.15
CA PHE A 74 2.82 -7.47 -4.53
C PHE A 74 2.00 -6.28 -5.00
N LYS A 75 0.70 -6.27 -4.78
CA LYS A 75 -0.14 -5.15 -5.22
C LYS A 75 -0.12 -4.00 -4.22
N GLY A 76 -0.30 -4.30 -2.94
CA GLY A 76 -0.40 -3.28 -1.91
C GLY A 76 0.92 -2.55 -1.66
N CYS A 77 1.97 -3.30 -1.33
CA CYS A 77 3.24 -2.69 -0.94
C CYS A 77 4.12 -2.32 -2.13
N SER A 78 4.24 -3.19 -3.15
CA SER A 78 5.16 -2.90 -4.26
C SER A 78 4.55 -1.92 -5.25
N LEU A 79 3.42 -2.24 -5.86
CA LEU A 79 2.89 -1.43 -6.96
C LEU A 79 2.25 -0.13 -6.46
N PHE A 80 1.24 -0.26 -5.62
CA PHE A 80 0.49 0.90 -5.14
C PHE A 80 1.25 1.69 -4.06
N GLY A 81 2.04 1.01 -3.22
CA GLY A 81 2.88 1.65 -2.21
C GLY A 81 3.99 2.49 -2.83
N LEU A 82 4.67 1.99 -3.88
CA LEU A 82 5.65 2.78 -4.63
C LEU A 82 5.02 3.98 -5.33
N ALA A 83 3.86 3.81 -5.96
CA ALA A 83 3.15 4.91 -6.58
C ALA A 83 2.75 5.97 -5.56
N ALA A 84 2.15 5.58 -4.43
CA ALA A 84 1.80 6.49 -3.35
C ALA A 84 3.02 7.22 -2.78
N ALA A 85 4.13 6.50 -2.55
CA ALA A 85 5.38 7.08 -2.09
C ALA A 85 5.95 8.10 -3.09
N ALA A 86 5.91 7.79 -4.39
CA ALA A 86 6.35 8.71 -5.44
C ALA A 86 5.50 9.99 -5.47
N PHE A 87 4.18 9.88 -5.38
CA PHE A 87 3.29 11.05 -5.32
C PHE A 87 3.50 11.89 -4.06
N LEU A 88 3.67 11.26 -2.90
CA LEU A 88 3.90 11.95 -1.64
C LEU A 88 5.26 12.65 -1.63
N THR A 89 6.32 12.02 -2.16
CA THR A 89 7.67 12.58 -2.18
C THR A 89 7.88 13.64 -3.24
N SER A 90 7.29 13.50 -4.43
CA SER A 90 7.37 14.51 -5.48
C SER A 90 6.71 15.84 -5.04
N GLY A 91 5.63 15.77 -4.26
CA GLY A 91 4.99 16.94 -3.68
C GLY A 91 5.75 17.60 -2.53
N LEU A 92 6.75 16.94 -1.94
CA LEU A 92 7.48 17.47 -0.78
C LEU A 92 8.29 18.74 -1.06
N VAL A 93 8.84 18.85 -2.25
CA VAL A 93 9.72 19.96 -2.64
C VAL A 93 9.09 20.82 -3.74
N ALA A 94 8.57 20.20 -4.79
CA ALA A 94 8.02 20.91 -5.94
C ALA A 94 6.86 21.85 -5.56
N ARG A 95 5.98 21.39 -4.69
CA ARG A 95 4.80 22.15 -4.27
C ARG A 95 5.14 23.39 -3.43
N ASP A 96 6.18 23.28 -2.58
CA ASP A 96 6.63 24.42 -1.77
C ASP A 96 7.30 25.50 -2.66
N VAL A 97 7.96 25.08 -3.73
CA VAL A 97 8.55 25.99 -4.72
C VAL A 97 7.46 26.69 -5.52
N ASP A 98 6.49 25.94 -6.03
CA ASP A 98 5.38 26.47 -6.84
C ASP A 98 4.48 27.44 -6.06
N GLN A 99 4.25 27.16 -4.77
CA GLN A 99 3.42 28.03 -3.91
C GLN A 99 4.20 29.20 -3.31
N LYS A 100 5.47 29.40 -3.67
CA LYS A 100 6.38 30.43 -3.08
C LYS A 100 6.47 30.39 -1.55
N THR A 101 6.08 29.25 -0.96
CA THR A 101 6.15 29.04 0.49
C THR A 101 7.54 28.62 0.97
N ALA A 102 8.42 28.25 0.03
CA ALA A 102 9.80 27.89 0.32
C ALA A 102 10.58 29.03 1.02
N GLU A 103 10.42 30.29 0.56
CA GLU A 103 11.08 31.45 1.16
C GLU A 103 10.56 31.70 2.59
N PHE A 104 9.26 31.52 2.81
CA PHE A 104 8.64 31.69 4.12
C PHE A 104 9.03 30.58 5.10
N LEU A 105 9.24 29.36 4.61
CA LEU A 105 9.73 28.21 5.38
C LEU A 105 11.18 28.39 5.80
N LEU A 106 12.01 28.94 4.90
CA LEU A 106 13.44 29.16 5.14
C LEU A 106 13.72 30.39 6.03
N SER A 107 12.78 31.32 6.16
CA SER A 107 12.89 32.48 7.05
C SER A 107 12.62 32.14 8.52
N ARG A 108 12.09 30.96 8.83
CA ARG A 108 11.87 30.52 10.20
C ARG A 108 13.13 29.89 10.82
N PRO A 109 13.36 30.06 12.13
CA PRO A 109 14.52 29.49 12.83
C PRO A 109 14.35 27.98 13.08
N LEU A 110 13.98 27.22 12.04
CA LEU A 110 13.85 25.76 12.09
C LEU A 110 14.96 25.15 11.25
N SER A 111 15.63 24.11 11.78
CA SER A 111 16.64 23.40 11.00
C SER A 111 15.98 22.70 9.79
N ARG A 112 16.62 22.80 8.63
CA ARG A 112 16.17 22.17 7.38
C ARG A 112 15.99 20.66 7.55
N SER A 113 16.88 20.02 8.30
CA SER A 113 16.80 18.59 8.62
C SER A 113 15.55 18.24 9.41
N ARG A 114 15.12 19.08 10.34
CA ARG A 114 13.90 18.83 11.12
C ARG A 114 12.64 18.89 10.26
N ILE A 115 12.57 19.86 9.34
CA ILE A 115 11.45 19.99 8.40
C ILE A 115 11.38 18.75 7.49
N PHE A 116 12.53 18.36 6.92
CA PHE A 116 12.62 17.20 6.05
C PHE A 116 12.24 15.91 6.78
N LEU A 117 12.84 15.62 7.93
CA LEU A 117 12.58 14.41 8.70
C LEU A 117 11.12 14.30 9.13
N THR A 118 10.49 15.41 9.53
CA THR A 118 9.09 15.40 9.95
C THR A 118 8.17 15.06 8.78
N ARG A 119 8.42 15.61 7.59
CA ARG A 119 7.65 15.32 6.38
C ARG A 119 7.90 13.90 5.89
N TRP A 120 9.16 13.47 5.91
CA TRP A 120 9.52 12.10 5.53
C TRP A 120 8.84 11.07 6.43
N ALA A 121 8.90 11.25 7.75
CA ALA A 121 8.23 10.36 8.71
C ALA A 121 6.70 10.34 8.51
N ALA A 122 6.09 11.49 8.24
CA ALA A 122 4.67 11.57 7.93
C ALA A 122 4.32 10.86 6.61
N SER A 123 5.15 10.99 5.57
CA SER A 123 4.97 10.25 4.31
C SER A 123 5.09 8.74 4.50
N CYS A 124 6.06 8.27 5.28
CA CYS A 124 6.18 6.87 5.64
C CYS A 124 4.92 6.36 6.36
N GLY A 125 4.41 7.11 7.34
CA GLY A 125 3.16 6.78 8.02
C GLY A 125 1.97 6.69 7.08
N MET A 126 1.86 7.59 6.11
CA MET A 126 0.80 7.60 5.12
C MET A 126 0.84 6.40 4.16
N VAL A 127 1.98 5.77 3.96
CA VAL A 127 2.10 4.54 3.16
C VAL A 127 1.83 3.31 4.04
N VAL A 128 2.40 3.28 5.24
CA VAL A 128 2.36 2.12 6.13
C VAL A 128 0.97 1.91 6.74
N VAL A 129 0.32 2.98 7.22
CA VAL A 129 -0.99 2.88 7.89
C VAL A 129 -2.07 2.24 7.01
N PRO A 130 -2.25 2.60 5.74
CA PRO A 130 -3.22 1.93 4.85
C PRO A 130 -2.97 0.44 4.68
N VAL A 131 -1.70 0.02 4.58
CA VAL A 131 -1.34 -1.40 4.44
C VAL A 131 -1.75 -2.19 5.68
N TYR A 132 -1.54 -1.64 6.88
CA TYR A 132 -2.01 -2.27 8.11
C TYR A 132 -3.54 -2.31 8.22
N LEU A 133 -4.23 -1.23 7.82
CA LEU A 133 -5.68 -1.20 7.81
C LEU A 133 -6.25 -2.27 6.89
N THR A 134 -5.75 -2.38 5.66
CA THR A 134 -6.19 -3.42 4.71
C THR A 134 -5.84 -4.82 5.19
N SER A 135 -4.76 -5.01 5.92
CA SER A 135 -4.45 -6.31 6.53
C SER A 135 -5.46 -6.70 7.62
N LEU A 136 -5.94 -5.73 8.40
CA LEU A 136 -7.01 -5.95 9.38
C LEU A 136 -8.35 -6.26 8.69
N THR A 137 -8.70 -5.52 7.64
CA THR A 137 -9.94 -5.79 6.88
C THR A 137 -9.89 -7.15 6.18
N ALA A 138 -8.70 -7.62 5.76
CA ALA A 138 -8.53 -8.96 5.21
C ALA A 138 -8.96 -10.05 6.20
N ILE A 139 -8.56 -9.92 7.48
CA ILE A 139 -8.94 -10.88 8.54
C ILE A 139 -10.46 -10.92 8.72
N TRP A 140 -11.10 -9.74 8.70
CA TRP A 140 -12.55 -9.63 8.90
C TRP A 140 -13.36 -10.12 7.70
N LEU A 141 -12.80 -10.01 6.50
CA LEU A 141 -13.50 -10.34 5.27
C LEU A 141 -13.27 -11.80 4.81
N SER A 142 -12.19 -12.44 5.24
CA SER A 142 -11.84 -13.81 4.86
C SER A 142 -12.94 -14.85 5.16
N PRO A 143 -13.71 -14.76 6.28
CA PRO A 143 -14.81 -15.69 6.53
C PRO A 143 -15.92 -15.68 5.48
N VAL A 144 -16.02 -14.65 4.64
CA VAL A 144 -17.02 -14.57 3.55
C VAL A 144 -16.78 -15.64 2.46
N VAL A 145 -15.57 -16.14 2.35
CA VAL A 145 -15.20 -17.22 1.41
C VAL A 145 -14.92 -18.56 2.10
N ASP A 146 -15.47 -18.74 3.31
CA ASP A 146 -15.31 -19.94 4.17
C ASP A 146 -13.84 -20.25 4.54
N GLU A 147 -12.96 -19.25 4.45
CA GLU A 147 -11.55 -19.38 4.82
C GLU A 147 -11.27 -18.61 6.10
N GLN A 148 -10.45 -19.18 6.97
CA GLN A 148 -10.00 -18.52 8.18
C GLN A 148 -8.52 -18.19 8.07
N VAL A 149 -8.16 -16.93 8.33
CA VAL A 149 -6.77 -16.52 8.49
C VAL A 149 -6.30 -16.99 9.86
N GLY A 150 -5.63 -18.15 9.92
CA GLY A 150 -4.99 -18.66 11.14
C GLY A 150 -3.78 -17.80 11.52
N TRP A 151 -3.61 -17.60 12.82
CA TRP A 151 -2.40 -17.01 13.41
C TRP A 151 -1.38 -18.10 13.74
#